data_2f028a2e12003dbaa0e472ea0ae18f7c
#
_entry.id   2f028a2e12003dbaa0e472ea0ae18f7c
#
_cell.length_a   1.000
_cell.length_b   1.000
_cell.length_c   1.000
_cell.angle_alpha   90.00
_cell.angle_beta   90.00
_cell.angle_gamma   90.00
#
_symmetry.space_group_name_H-M   'P 1'
#
loop_
_entity.id
_entity.type
_entity.pdbx_description
1 polymer ?
#
loop_
_entity_poly.entity_id
_entity_poly.type
_entity_poly.pdbx_seq_one_letter_code
_entity_poly.pdbx_strand_id
1 'polypeptide(L)'
;MSDLARAFDHGKAFIAFLTCGDPDLETTAAAVRAAVQNGADLIELGIPFSDPTAEGPVIQAANLRALQSGTTTDKIFDLVRELRRDVTIPMVFMTYANVVFSYGTERFLSNCRDAGIDGLILPDVPYEEKEEFLPACRKYGVDFVSLIAPTSESRIAMIAREAEGFLYIVSSLGVTGERSEIKTDLASIVSLVRENTDIPCAIGFGISTPEQAKKMANLSNGAIVGSAIVKLLAQHGKDAPEHIGAYVKEMKDALR
;
A
#
# COMPACT_ATOMS: atom_id res chain seq x y z
N MET A 1 7.20 4.41 -18.71
CA MET A 1 6.96 4.87 -17.33
C MET A 1 5.99 3.87 -16.75
N SER A 2 6.23 3.35 -15.56
CA SER A 2 5.34 2.39 -14.90
C SER A 2 3.96 3.01 -14.69
N ASP A 3 2.89 2.19 -14.71
CA ASP A 3 1.54 2.66 -14.42
C ASP A 3 1.41 3.20 -12.98
N LEU A 4 2.23 2.72 -12.04
CA LEU A 4 2.27 3.23 -10.67
C LEU A 4 2.74 4.69 -10.57
N ALA A 5 3.66 5.12 -11.44
CA ALA A 5 4.17 6.49 -11.44
C ALA A 5 3.06 7.53 -11.69
N ARG A 6 1.98 7.15 -12.40
CA ARG A 6 0.83 8.04 -12.66
C ARG A 6 0.14 8.55 -11.39
N ALA A 7 0.24 7.81 -10.27
CA ALA A 7 -0.28 8.27 -8.99
C ALA A 7 0.36 9.59 -8.51
N PHE A 8 1.52 9.93 -9.02
CA PHE A 8 2.31 11.10 -8.61
C PHE A 8 2.30 12.26 -9.63
N ASP A 9 1.62 12.12 -10.77
CA ASP A 9 1.61 13.10 -11.86
C ASP A 9 0.85 14.39 -11.51
N HIS A 10 -0.09 14.33 -10.57
CA HIS A 10 -0.97 15.44 -10.22
C HIS A 10 -0.62 16.11 -8.88
N GLY A 11 0.63 15.98 -8.45
CA GLY A 11 1.12 16.57 -7.20
C GLY A 11 1.41 15.52 -6.13
N LYS A 12 1.14 15.85 -4.86
CA LYS A 12 1.40 14.92 -3.76
C LYS A 12 0.36 13.80 -3.74
N ALA A 13 0.81 12.55 -3.84
CA ALA A 13 -0.06 11.38 -3.85
C ALA A 13 -0.62 11.07 -2.44
N PHE A 14 -1.91 10.77 -2.38
CA PHE A 14 -2.54 10.14 -1.23
C PHE A 14 -2.79 8.67 -1.55
N ILE A 15 -2.14 7.78 -0.81
CA ILE A 15 -2.24 6.32 -0.98
C ILE A 15 -3.06 5.76 0.17
N ALA A 16 -4.18 5.10 -0.16
CA ALA A 16 -5.11 4.54 0.81
C ALA A 16 -4.94 3.02 0.88
N PHE A 17 -4.59 2.50 2.06
CA PHE A 17 -4.55 1.06 2.32
C PHE A 17 -5.88 0.57 2.89
N LEU A 18 -6.36 -0.57 2.40
CA LEU A 18 -7.52 -1.29 2.91
C LEU A 18 -7.22 -2.80 2.99
N THR A 19 -7.66 -3.47 4.07
CA THR A 19 -7.64 -4.93 4.15
C THR A 19 -8.83 -5.49 3.37
N CYS A 20 -8.58 -6.31 2.35
CA CYS A 20 -9.64 -6.92 1.54
C CYS A 20 -10.49 -7.89 2.36
N GLY A 21 -11.80 -7.70 2.32
CA GLY A 21 -12.76 -8.55 3.03
C GLY A 21 -13.02 -8.15 4.48
N ASP A 22 -12.56 -6.99 4.92
CA ASP A 22 -12.85 -6.42 6.23
C ASP A 22 -13.96 -5.35 6.13
N PRO A 23 -15.15 -5.55 6.69
CA PRO A 23 -15.70 -6.79 7.26
C PRO A 23 -16.14 -7.82 6.21
N ASP A 24 -16.33 -7.40 4.97
CA ASP A 24 -16.64 -8.22 3.79
C ASP A 24 -16.15 -7.57 2.48
N LEU A 25 -16.20 -8.32 1.37
CA LEU A 25 -15.70 -7.84 0.08
C LEU A 25 -16.59 -6.77 -0.56
N GLU A 26 -17.90 -6.78 -0.31
CA GLU A 26 -18.82 -5.76 -0.80
C GLU A 26 -18.52 -4.40 -0.15
N THR A 27 -18.31 -4.40 1.16
CA THR A 27 -17.90 -3.20 1.90
C THR A 27 -16.50 -2.71 1.45
N THR A 28 -15.57 -3.63 1.20
CA THR A 28 -14.26 -3.27 0.62
C THR A 28 -14.42 -2.59 -0.73
N ALA A 29 -15.25 -3.11 -1.64
CA ALA A 29 -15.49 -2.49 -2.94
C ALA A 29 -16.07 -1.07 -2.80
N ALA A 30 -17.05 -0.89 -1.93
CA ALA A 30 -17.65 0.41 -1.67
C ALA A 30 -16.64 1.40 -1.07
N ALA A 31 -15.81 0.96 -0.12
CA ALA A 31 -14.77 1.77 0.51
C ALA A 31 -13.68 2.21 -0.48
N VAL A 32 -13.25 1.32 -1.37
CA VAL A 32 -12.30 1.65 -2.45
C VAL A 32 -12.89 2.74 -3.35
N ARG A 33 -14.13 2.57 -3.82
CA ARG A 33 -14.80 3.58 -4.66
C ARG A 33 -14.94 4.92 -3.94
N ALA A 34 -15.32 4.90 -2.66
CA ALA A 34 -15.41 6.11 -1.85
C ALA A 34 -14.05 6.81 -1.71
N ALA A 35 -12.96 6.06 -1.46
CA ALA A 35 -11.62 6.62 -1.39
C ALA A 35 -11.20 7.27 -2.73
N VAL A 36 -11.42 6.57 -3.85
CA VAL A 36 -11.09 7.07 -5.20
C VAL A 36 -11.88 8.33 -5.54
N GLN A 37 -13.19 8.35 -5.31
CA GLN A 37 -14.05 9.51 -5.56
C GLN A 37 -13.67 10.73 -4.74
N ASN A 38 -13.01 10.53 -3.59
CA ASN A 38 -12.59 11.60 -2.68
C ASN A 38 -11.09 11.93 -2.77
N GLY A 39 -10.39 11.41 -3.78
CA GLY A 39 -9.07 11.90 -4.16
C GLY A 39 -7.90 11.00 -3.76
N ALA A 40 -8.12 9.72 -3.48
CA ALA A 40 -7.02 8.77 -3.44
C ALA A 40 -6.39 8.63 -4.84
N ASP A 41 -5.07 8.64 -4.92
CA ASP A 41 -4.30 8.55 -6.17
C ASP A 41 -3.81 7.14 -6.44
N LEU A 42 -3.74 6.30 -5.41
CA LEU A 42 -3.38 4.90 -5.47
C LEU A 42 -4.09 4.14 -4.34
N ILE A 43 -4.54 2.93 -4.63
CA ILE A 43 -5.12 2.03 -3.63
C ILE A 43 -4.15 0.89 -3.35
N GLU A 44 -3.86 0.67 -2.08
CA GLU A 44 -3.11 -0.48 -1.59
C GLU A 44 -4.09 -1.48 -0.96
N LEU A 45 -4.20 -2.63 -1.58
CA LEU A 45 -5.11 -3.72 -1.21
C LEU A 45 -4.37 -4.79 -0.41
N GLY A 46 -4.62 -4.86 0.89
CA GLY A 46 -4.06 -5.89 1.76
C GLY A 46 -4.76 -7.23 1.54
N ILE A 47 -4.04 -8.26 1.10
CA ILE A 47 -4.54 -9.63 1.09
C ILE A 47 -4.39 -10.19 2.50
N PRO A 48 -5.48 -10.58 3.18
CA PRO A 48 -5.42 -11.01 4.57
C PRO A 48 -4.58 -12.28 4.74
N PHE A 49 -3.79 -12.30 5.81
CA PHE A 49 -2.91 -13.40 6.18
C PHE A 49 -3.04 -13.70 7.67
N SER A 50 -2.96 -14.99 8.05
CA SER A 50 -3.14 -15.43 9.43
C SER A 50 -1.97 -15.08 10.34
N ASP A 51 -0.74 -14.98 9.77
CA ASP A 51 0.50 -14.88 10.52
C ASP A 51 1.36 -13.67 10.09
N PRO A 52 0.80 -12.44 10.09
CA PRO A 52 1.49 -11.25 9.61
C PRO A 52 2.63 -10.84 10.55
N THR A 53 3.83 -10.64 10.00
CA THR A 53 5.04 -10.28 10.78
C THR A 53 5.34 -8.78 10.78
N ALA A 54 4.80 -8.02 9.82
CA ALA A 54 5.07 -6.59 9.64
C ALA A 54 3.89 -5.68 10.06
N GLU A 55 2.80 -6.23 10.59
CA GLU A 55 1.56 -5.52 10.87
C GLU A 55 1.30 -5.37 12.36
N GLY A 56 0.74 -4.21 12.73
CA GLY A 56 0.28 -3.93 14.09
C GLY A 56 -1.14 -4.45 14.37
N PRO A 57 -1.61 -4.30 15.62
CA PRO A 57 -2.82 -4.94 16.11
C PRO A 57 -4.09 -4.53 15.34
N VAL A 58 -4.14 -3.33 14.77
CA VAL A 58 -5.28 -2.84 13.97
C VAL A 58 -5.44 -3.66 12.68
N ILE A 59 -4.33 -3.82 11.95
CA ILE A 59 -4.35 -4.56 10.67
C ILE A 59 -4.47 -6.08 10.95
N GLN A 60 -3.82 -6.60 11.99
CA GLN A 60 -3.97 -8.00 12.40
C GLN A 60 -5.45 -8.35 12.71
N ALA A 61 -6.15 -7.47 13.43
CA ALA A 61 -7.57 -7.65 13.72
C ALA A 61 -8.43 -7.60 12.45
N ALA A 62 -8.09 -6.74 11.48
CA ALA A 62 -8.75 -6.67 10.19
C ALA A 62 -8.53 -7.95 9.36
N ASN A 63 -7.30 -8.46 9.31
CA ASN A 63 -6.99 -9.75 8.67
C ASN A 63 -7.84 -10.88 9.25
N LEU A 64 -7.95 -10.94 10.58
CA LEU A 64 -8.76 -11.96 11.25
C LEU A 64 -10.25 -11.85 10.85
N ARG A 65 -10.83 -10.64 10.85
CA ARG A 65 -12.23 -10.45 10.41
C ARG A 65 -12.41 -10.85 8.95
N ALA A 66 -11.51 -10.46 8.08
CA ALA A 66 -11.55 -10.79 6.67
C ALA A 66 -11.45 -12.31 6.42
N LEU A 67 -10.56 -13.01 7.12
CA LEU A 67 -10.44 -14.47 7.02
C LEU A 67 -11.69 -15.17 7.57
N GLN A 68 -12.24 -14.69 8.69
CA GLN A 68 -13.47 -15.21 9.28
C GLN A 68 -14.69 -15.00 8.38
N SER A 69 -14.73 -13.93 7.59
CA SER A 69 -15.78 -13.70 6.58
C SER A 69 -15.67 -14.64 5.37
N GLY A 70 -14.64 -15.49 5.32
CA GLY A 70 -14.40 -16.43 4.22
C GLY A 70 -13.76 -15.78 2.98
N THR A 71 -13.02 -14.69 3.18
CA THR A 71 -12.22 -14.07 2.13
C THR A 71 -11.08 -15.00 1.71
N THR A 72 -10.89 -15.15 0.40
CA THR A 72 -9.81 -15.92 -0.23
C THR A 72 -9.13 -15.09 -1.30
N THR A 73 -7.91 -15.45 -1.68
CA THR A 73 -7.14 -14.79 -2.74
C THR A 73 -7.90 -14.79 -4.08
N ASP A 74 -8.57 -15.88 -4.44
CA ASP A 74 -9.39 -15.93 -5.66
C ASP A 74 -10.53 -14.91 -5.64
N LYS A 75 -11.25 -14.80 -4.53
CA LYS A 75 -12.32 -13.80 -4.35
C LYS A 75 -11.80 -12.37 -4.41
N ILE A 76 -10.57 -12.13 -3.94
CA ILE A 76 -9.92 -10.81 -4.04
C ILE A 76 -9.57 -10.49 -5.49
N PHE A 77 -9.10 -11.44 -6.28
CA PHE A 77 -8.94 -11.23 -7.72
C PHE A 77 -10.25 -10.89 -8.43
N ASP A 78 -11.35 -11.55 -8.04
CA ASP A 78 -12.68 -11.24 -8.59
C ASP A 78 -13.14 -9.83 -8.19
N LEU A 79 -12.90 -9.41 -6.93
CA LEU A 79 -13.13 -8.05 -6.46
C LEU A 79 -12.34 -7.03 -7.31
N VAL A 80 -11.06 -7.27 -7.58
CA VAL A 80 -10.24 -6.35 -8.39
C VAL A 80 -10.79 -6.25 -9.82
N ARG A 81 -11.18 -7.35 -10.45
CA ARG A 81 -11.80 -7.33 -11.80
C ARG A 81 -13.10 -6.53 -11.80
N GLU A 82 -13.88 -6.62 -10.73
CA GLU A 82 -15.09 -5.81 -10.57
C GLU A 82 -14.75 -4.32 -10.43
N LEU A 83 -13.79 -3.97 -9.55
CA LEU A 83 -13.34 -2.60 -9.33
C LEU A 83 -12.78 -1.96 -10.60
N ARG A 84 -12.06 -2.70 -11.43
CA ARG A 84 -11.47 -2.20 -12.68
C ARG A 84 -12.48 -1.77 -13.74
N ARG A 85 -13.78 -2.03 -13.54
CA ARG A 85 -14.83 -1.51 -14.43
C ARG A 85 -15.00 0.01 -14.30
N ASP A 86 -14.67 0.57 -13.15
CA ASP A 86 -14.89 1.98 -12.81
C ASP A 86 -13.72 2.65 -12.06
N VAL A 87 -12.75 1.89 -11.54
CA VAL A 87 -11.54 2.39 -10.89
C VAL A 87 -10.36 2.35 -11.86
N THR A 88 -9.88 3.53 -12.24
CA THR A 88 -8.80 3.69 -13.24
C THR A 88 -7.43 4.06 -12.63
N ILE A 89 -7.39 4.47 -11.34
CA ILE A 89 -6.14 4.77 -10.67
C ILE A 89 -5.35 3.50 -10.39
N PRO A 90 -4.01 3.59 -10.17
CA PRO A 90 -3.20 2.43 -9.83
C PRO A 90 -3.70 1.69 -8.58
N MET A 91 -3.63 0.35 -8.64
CA MET A 91 -3.89 -0.53 -7.49
C MET A 91 -2.72 -1.50 -7.30
N VAL A 92 -2.27 -1.63 -6.06
CA VAL A 92 -1.21 -2.58 -5.69
C VAL A 92 -1.72 -3.58 -4.66
N PHE A 93 -1.19 -4.79 -4.68
CA PHE A 93 -1.36 -5.72 -3.57
C PHE A 93 -0.25 -5.55 -2.54
N MET A 94 -0.64 -5.64 -1.26
CA MET A 94 0.26 -5.86 -0.16
C MET A 94 -0.07 -7.21 0.49
N THR A 95 0.91 -8.09 0.59
CA THR A 95 0.75 -9.41 1.21
C THR A 95 2.11 -9.97 1.64
N TYR A 96 2.16 -11.24 1.97
CA TYR A 96 3.37 -11.94 2.45
C TYR A 96 3.86 -12.97 1.43
N ALA A 97 5.16 -13.23 1.40
CA ALA A 97 5.79 -14.20 0.50
C ALA A 97 5.09 -15.56 0.52
N ASN A 98 4.72 -16.02 1.72
CA ASN A 98 4.03 -17.31 1.88
C ASN A 98 2.67 -17.37 1.17
N VAL A 99 1.92 -16.27 1.11
CA VAL A 99 0.64 -16.22 0.39
C VAL A 99 0.88 -16.41 -1.11
N VAL A 100 1.88 -15.71 -1.67
CA VAL A 100 2.24 -15.80 -3.09
C VAL A 100 2.77 -17.18 -3.43
N PHE A 101 3.69 -17.75 -2.63
CA PHE A 101 4.23 -19.10 -2.83
C PHE A 101 3.15 -20.18 -2.74
N SER A 102 2.28 -20.11 -1.73
CA SER A 102 1.21 -21.10 -1.55
C SER A 102 0.19 -21.07 -2.68
N TYR A 103 -0.06 -19.90 -3.26
CA TYR A 103 -0.93 -19.74 -4.43
C TYR A 103 -0.24 -20.22 -5.73
N GLY A 104 1.09 -20.21 -5.75
CA GLY A 104 1.96 -20.42 -6.89
C GLY A 104 2.33 -19.10 -7.55
N THR A 105 3.61 -18.69 -7.46
CA THR A 105 4.11 -17.35 -7.87
C THR A 105 3.71 -16.98 -9.29
N GLU A 106 3.91 -17.86 -10.26
CA GLU A 106 3.54 -17.62 -11.67
C GLU A 106 2.02 -17.44 -11.84
N ARG A 107 1.21 -18.26 -11.18
CA ARG A 107 -0.25 -18.19 -11.23
C ARG A 107 -0.74 -16.89 -10.56
N PHE A 108 -0.17 -16.52 -9.42
CA PHE A 108 -0.52 -15.29 -8.70
C PHE A 108 -0.26 -14.06 -9.56
N LEU A 109 0.93 -13.94 -10.15
CA LEU A 109 1.30 -12.78 -10.97
C LEU A 109 0.60 -12.74 -12.33
N SER A 110 0.31 -13.90 -12.95
CA SER A 110 -0.58 -13.94 -14.10
C SER A 110 -1.97 -13.40 -13.78
N ASN A 111 -2.54 -13.77 -12.61
CA ASN A 111 -3.83 -13.26 -12.17
C ASN A 111 -3.76 -11.77 -11.80
N CYS A 112 -2.63 -11.27 -11.26
CA CYS A 112 -2.42 -9.84 -11.02
C CYS A 112 -2.55 -9.05 -12.33
N ARG A 113 -1.81 -9.45 -13.37
CA ARG A 113 -1.90 -8.85 -14.71
C ARG A 113 -3.34 -8.90 -15.26
N ASP A 114 -3.96 -10.06 -15.22
CA ASP A 114 -5.29 -10.28 -15.83
C ASP A 114 -6.41 -9.57 -15.07
N ALA A 115 -6.23 -9.34 -13.77
CA ALA A 115 -7.12 -8.53 -12.94
C ALA A 115 -6.83 -7.02 -13.03
N GLY A 116 -5.63 -6.63 -13.48
CA GLY A 116 -5.21 -5.24 -13.58
C GLY A 116 -4.57 -4.69 -12.31
N ILE A 117 -3.85 -5.51 -11.56
CA ILE A 117 -2.98 -5.07 -10.44
C ILE A 117 -1.67 -4.58 -11.02
N ASP A 118 -1.26 -3.38 -10.63
CA ASP A 118 -0.11 -2.67 -11.17
C ASP A 118 1.18 -2.96 -10.40
N GLY A 119 1.08 -3.39 -9.14
CA GLY A 119 2.27 -3.66 -8.32
C GLY A 119 2.02 -4.62 -7.15
N LEU A 120 3.13 -5.11 -6.60
CA LEU A 120 3.17 -6.04 -5.47
C LEU A 120 4.14 -5.53 -4.41
N ILE A 121 3.68 -5.51 -3.15
CA ILE A 121 4.45 -5.17 -1.95
C ILE A 121 4.54 -6.42 -1.08
N LEU A 122 5.76 -6.89 -0.78
CA LEU A 122 6.04 -8.01 0.11
C LEU A 122 6.95 -7.53 1.26
N PRO A 123 6.38 -7.16 2.43
CA PRO A 123 7.15 -6.54 3.51
C PRO A 123 8.11 -7.50 4.23
N ASP A 124 7.92 -8.79 4.06
CA ASP A 124 8.75 -9.87 4.61
C ASP A 124 9.87 -10.34 3.66
N VAL A 125 9.93 -9.78 2.44
CA VAL A 125 10.99 -10.10 1.48
C VAL A 125 12.08 -9.04 1.53
N PRO A 126 13.28 -9.35 2.06
CA PRO A 126 14.40 -8.42 2.06
C PRO A 126 14.96 -8.26 0.63
N TYR A 127 15.71 -7.16 0.44
CA TYR A 127 16.31 -6.84 -0.86
C TYR A 127 17.11 -8.02 -1.47
N GLU A 128 17.81 -8.78 -0.66
CA GLU A 128 18.65 -9.90 -1.06
C GLU A 128 17.85 -11.10 -1.60
N GLU A 129 16.56 -11.19 -1.25
CA GLU A 129 15.67 -12.29 -1.65
C GLU A 129 14.66 -11.89 -2.72
N LYS A 130 14.69 -10.63 -3.17
CA LYS A 130 13.74 -10.12 -4.19
C LYS A 130 13.76 -10.90 -5.51
N GLU A 131 14.90 -11.52 -5.86
CA GLU A 131 15.06 -12.32 -7.08
C GLU A 131 14.16 -13.56 -7.12
N GLU A 132 13.59 -13.97 -5.99
CA GLU A 132 12.58 -15.03 -5.93
C GLU A 132 11.25 -14.61 -6.59
N PHE A 133 10.96 -13.29 -6.65
CA PHE A 133 9.71 -12.74 -7.16
C PHE A 133 9.90 -11.82 -8.36
N LEU A 134 10.97 -11.05 -8.40
CA LEU A 134 11.20 -9.98 -9.38
C LEU A 134 11.14 -10.46 -10.85
N PRO A 135 11.74 -11.61 -11.23
CA PRO A 135 11.66 -12.08 -12.62
C PRO A 135 10.22 -12.37 -13.06
N ALA A 136 9.41 -12.95 -12.17
CA ALA A 136 8.00 -13.22 -12.45
C ALA A 136 7.18 -11.93 -12.47
N CYS A 137 7.44 -10.97 -11.56
CA CYS A 137 6.82 -9.64 -11.58
C CYS A 137 7.06 -8.95 -12.94
N ARG A 138 8.30 -8.88 -13.41
CA ARG A 138 8.67 -8.29 -14.70
C ARG A 138 8.02 -9.02 -15.88
N LYS A 139 7.98 -10.35 -15.86
CA LYS A 139 7.33 -11.17 -16.90
C LYS A 139 5.85 -10.83 -17.08
N TYR A 140 5.16 -10.53 -15.99
CA TYR A 140 3.73 -10.20 -16.00
C TYR A 140 3.42 -8.71 -15.98
N GLY A 141 4.43 -7.84 -15.98
CA GLY A 141 4.25 -6.39 -15.98
C GLY A 141 3.67 -5.84 -14.67
N VAL A 142 3.98 -6.48 -13.55
CA VAL A 142 3.62 -6.05 -12.20
C VAL A 142 4.87 -5.50 -11.52
N ASP A 143 4.87 -4.24 -11.09
CA ASP A 143 6.03 -3.65 -10.42
C ASP A 143 6.27 -4.28 -9.04
N PHE A 144 7.50 -4.66 -8.73
CA PHE A 144 7.89 -5.07 -7.39
C PHE A 144 8.28 -3.83 -6.57
N VAL A 145 7.38 -3.38 -5.72
CA VAL A 145 7.56 -2.15 -4.93
C VAL A 145 8.51 -2.41 -3.76
N SER A 146 9.65 -1.73 -3.78
CA SER A 146 10.67 -1.88 -2.74
C SER A 146 10.36 -1.02 -1.51
N LEU A 147 10.62 -1.58 -0.31
CA LEU A 147 10.51 -0.87 0.95
C LEU A 147 11.87 -0.38 1.43
N ILE A 148 11.90 0.85 1.92
CA ILE A 148 13.06 1.44 2.60
C ILE A 148 12.71 1.68 4.06
N ALA A 149 13.41 1.02 4.95
CA ALA A 149 13.37 1.24 6.39
C ALA A 149 14.58 2.10 6.83
N PRO A 150 14.51 2.77 8.00
CA PRO A 150 15.67 3.44 8.60
C PRO A 150 16.80 2.44 8.85
N THR A 151 17.82 2.44 8.00
CA THR A 151 18.95 1.51 7.99
C THR A 151 20.21 2.23 7.50
N SER A 152 21.26 1.50 7.10
CA SER A 152 22.49 2.11 6.60
C SER A 152 22.30 2.85 5.27
N GLU A 153 23.04 3.94 5.07
CA GLU A 153 23.00 4.74 3.84
C GLU A 153 23.31 3.91 2.58
N SER A 154 24.31 3.03 2.67
CA SER A 154 24.67 2.15 1.56
C SER A 154 23.54 1.21 1.14
N ARG A 155 22.75 0.72 2.11
CA ARG A 155 21.61 -0.14 1.84
C ARG A 155 20.46 0.63 1.20
N ILE A 156 20.17 1.84 1.70
CA ILE A 156 19.17 2.73 1.12
C ILE A 156 19.51 3.06 -0.34
N ALA A 157 20.76 3.47 -0.61
CA ALA A 157 21.23 3.78 -1.96
C ALA A 157 21.13 2.57 -2.90
N MET A 158 21.49 1.38 -2.44
CA MET A 158 21.40 0.14 -3.22
C MET A 158 19.96 -0.18 -3.61
N ILE A 159 19.01 -0.13 -2.66
CA ILE A 159 17.57 -0.38 -2.90
C ILE A 159 17.03 0.68 -3.87
N ALA A 160 17.36 1.96 -3.67
CA ALA A 160 16.84 3.06 -4.47
C ALA A 160 17.24 2.95 -5.96
N ARG A 161 18.48 2.54 -6.27
CA ARG A 161 18.98 2.41 -7.66
C ARG A 161 18.25 1.35 -8.48
N GLU A 162 17.71 0.34 -7.85
CA GLU A 162 17.07 -0.80 -8.53
C GLU A 162 15.55 -0.84 -8.32
N ALA A 163 14.98 0.24 -7.76
CA ALA A 163 13.56 0.34 -7.50
C ALA A 163 12.73 0.42 -8.79
N GLU A 164 11.50 -0.09 -8.72
CA GLU A 164 10.48 -0.02 -9.76
C GLU A 164 9.21 0.63 -9.20
N GLY A 165 8.40 1.24 -10.06
CA GLY A 165 7.13 1.85 -9.71
C GLY A 165 7.27 3.06 -8.79
N PHE A 166 7.27 2.83 -7.50
CA PHE A 166 7.58 3.83 -6.46
C PHE A 166 8.32 3.19 -5.28
N LEU A 167 8.93 4.01 -4.44
CA LEU A 167 9.59 3.57 -3.21
C LEU A 167 8.69 3.80 -2.00
N TYR A 168 8.44 2.74 -1.23
CA TYR A 168 7.72 2.81 0.03
C TYR A 168 8.70 3.06 1.18
N ILE A 169 8.70 4.27 1.76
CA ILE A 169 9.53 4.61 2.90
C ILE A 169 8.74 4.38 4.18
N VAL A 170 9.19 3.45 5.03
CA VAL A 170 8.60 3.24 6.34
C VAL A 170 9.17 4.25 7.34
N SER A 171 8.30 4.93 8.08
CA SER A 171 8.69 6.02 8.99
C SER A 171 9.40 5.55 10.27
N SER A 172 9.41 4.25 10.53
CA SER A 172 10.05 3.68 11.72
C SER A 172 10.32 2.20 11.57
N LEU A 173 11.29 1.68 12.31
CA LEU A 173 11.45 0.24 12.52
C LEU A 173 10.34 -0.27 13.44
N GLY A 174 9.67 -1.36 13.06
CA GLY A 174 8.60 -2.01 13.82
C GLY A 174 7.34 -2.23 12.99
N VAL A 175 6.23 -2.49 13.68
CA VAL A 175 4.94 -2.80 13.05
C VAL A 175 4.09 -1.56 12.76
N THR A 176 3.08 -1.70 11.90
CA THR A 176 2.10 -0.65 11.57
C THR A 176 1.31 -0.18 12.81
N GLY A 177 0.83 1.05 12.78
CA GLY A 177 0.01 1.65 13.84
C GLY A 177 0.07 3.17 13.80
N GLU A 178 -0.92 3.84 14.41
CA GLU A 178 -0.92 5.29 14.55
C GLU A 178 0.12 5.72 15.60
N ARG A 179 0.81 6.83 15.35
CA ARG A 179 1.83 7.39 16.24
C ARG A 179 1.60 8.88 16.45
N SER A 180 1.78 9.33 17.68
CA SER A 180 1.72 10.75 18.02
C SER A 180 2.97 11.51 17.55
N GLU A 181 4.12 10.86 17.47
CA GLU A 181 5.38 11.45 17.05
C GLU A 181 6.22 10.46 16.22
N ILE A 182 6.79 10.95 15.11
CA ILE A 182 7.73 10.23 14.26
C ILE A 182 9.12 10.80 14.54
N LYS A 183 9.98 10.02 15.21
CA LYS A 183 11.34 10.45 15.63
C LYS A 183 12.43 10.18 14.60
N THR A 184 12.14 9.43 13.55
CA THR A 184 13.10 9.08 12.50
C THR A 184 13.44 10.31 11.67
N ASP A 185 14.71 10.49 11.32
CA ASP A 185 15.14 11.51 10.36
C ASP A 185 14.79 11.08 8.92
N LEU A 186 13.53 11.27 8.57
CA LEU A 186 13.00 10.94 7.25
C LEU A 186 13.52 11.89 6.16
N ALA A 187 13.91 13.11 6.52
CA ALA A 187 14.41 14.07 5.56
C ALA A 187 15.75 13.60 4.95
N SER A 188 16.66 13.10 5.81
CA SER A 188 17.94 12.53 5.34
C SER A 188 17.72 11.26 4.50
N ILE A 189 16.77 10.39 4.87
CA ILE A 189 16.45 9.20 4.08
C ILE A 189 15.94 9.59 2.68
N VAL A 190 14.99 10.54 2.60
CA VAL A 190 14.44 11.00 1.33
C VAL A 190 15.49 11.71 0.47
N SER A 191 16.38 12.51 1.08
CA SER A 191 17.49 13.13 0.37
C SER A 191 18.37 12.08 -0.29
N LEU A 192 18.77 11.07 0.48
CA LEU A 192 19.60 9.97 -0.02
C LEU A 192 18.90 9.16 -1.12
N VAL A 193 17.60 8.94 -1.01
CA VAL A 193 16.80 8.29 -2.07
C VAL A 193 16.88 9.12 -3.36
N ARG A 194 16.64 10.43 -3.29
CA ARG A 194 16.66 11.35 -4.45
C ARG A 194 18.03 11.47 -5.10
N GLU A 195 19.12 11.28 -4.36
CA GLU A 195 20.49 11.25 -4.90
C GLU A 195 20.75 9.99 -5.75
N ASN A 196 19.93 8.95 -5.59
CA ASN A 196 20.16 7.64 -6.21
C ASN A 196 19.10 7.22 -7.23
N THR A 197 17.93 7.90 -7.27
CA THR A 197 16.86 7.59 -8.22
C THR A 197 15.90 8.76 -8.42
N ASP A 198 15.28 8.82 -9.61
CA ASP A 198 14.19 9.73 -9.94
C ASP A 198 12.79 9.10 -9.67
N ILE A 199 12.74 7.85 -9.25
CA ILE A 199 11.49 7.15 -8.93
C ILE A 199 10.81 7.85 -7.75
N PRO A 200 9.49 8.13 -7.82
CA PRO A 200 8.79 8.78 -6.72
C PRO A 200 8.80 7.91 -5.46
N CYS A 201 8.78 8.56 -4.30
CA CYS A 201 8.69 7.88 -3.03
C CYS A 201 7.52 8.40 -2.18
N ALA A 202 6.89 7.51 -1.42
CA ALA A 202 5.83 7.85 -0.48
C ALA A 202 6.18 7.33 0.92
N ILE A 203 5.82 8.11 1.93
CA ILE A 203 6.08 7.76 3.34
C ILE A 203 4.81 7.15 3.94
N GLY A 204 4.97 5.99 4.56
CA GLY A 204 3.91 5.30 5.28
C GLY A 204 4.26 5.04 6.75
N PHE A 205 3.32 4.45 7.48
CA PHE A 205 3.33 4.14 8.91
C PHE A 205 3.12 5.35 9.85
N GLY A 206 2.12 5.23 10.71
CA GLY A 206 1.86 6.18 11.79
C GLY A 206 1.13 7.45 11.40
N ILE A 207 0.73 7.60 10.14
CA ILE A 207 0.00 8.77 9.64
C ILE A 207 -1.49 8.57 9.88
N SER A 208 -2.12 9.54 10.56
CA SER A 208 -3.56 9.48 10.89
C SER A 208 -4.26 10.83 10.83
N THR A 209 -3.51 11.95 10.74
CA THR A 209 -4.08 13.30 10.66
C THR A 209 -3.64 14.04 9.40
N PRO A 210 -4.42 15.04 8.93
CA PRO A 210 -4.07 15.88 7.79
C PRO A 210 -2.71 16.56 7.93
N GLU A 211 -2.36 17.03 9.14
CA GLU A 211 -1.08 17.68 9.42
C GLU A 211 0.09 16.71 9.27
N GLN A 212 -0.07 15.49 9.75
CA GLN A 212 0.93 14.43 9.58
C GLN A 212 1.10 14.08 8.10
N ALA A 213 0.00 13.89 7.38
CA ALA A 213 0.03 13.59 5.94
C ALA A 213 0.75 14.70 5.16
N LYS A 214 0.40 15.97 5.40
CA LYS A 214 1.05 17.14 4.81
C LYS A 214 2.55 17.16 5.10
N LYS A 215 2.95 16.93 6.36
CA LYS A 215 4.35 16.90 6.76
C LYS A 215 5.13 15.81 6.00
N MET A 216 4.58 14.61 5.88
CA MET A 216 5.23 13.49 5.18
C MET A 216 5.27 13.71 3.67
N ALA A 217 4.19 14.19 3.07
CA ALA A 217 4.13 14.49 1.65
C ALA A 217 5.06 15.65 1.25
N ASN A 218 5.28 16.63 2.11
CA ASN A 218 6.24 17.71 1.86
C ASN A 218 7.70 17.20 1.82
N LEU A 219 8.02 16.17 2.59
CA LEU A 219 9.34 15.52 2.53
C LEU A 219 9.49 14.66 1.28
N SER A 220 8.41 13.97 0.87
CA SER A 220 8.40 12.97 -0.20
C SER A 220 7.49 13.36 -1.37
N ASN A 221 7.04 12.38 -2.16
CA ASN A 221 6.07 12.58 -3.24
C ASN A 221 4.64 12.20 -2.81
N GLY A 222 4.45 11.60 -1.63
CA GLY A 222 3.13 11.20 -1.15
C GLY A 222 3.11 10.66 0.26
N ALA A 223 1.90 10.42 0.76
CA ALA A 223 1.65 9.84 2.07
C ALA A 223 0.77 8.59 1.94
N ILE A 224 1.12 7.54 2.70
CA ILE A 224 0.39 6.26 2.74
C ILE A 224 -0.29 6.13 4.09
N VAL A 225 -1.60 5.88 4.07
CA VAL A 225 -2.44 5.80 5.27
C VAL A 225 -3.18 4.47 5.29
N GLY A 226 -2.94 3.70 6.33
CA GLY A 226 -3.57 2.39 6.50
C GLY A 226 -4.39 2.29 7.78
N SER A 227 -3.75 2.22 8.93
CA SER A 227 -4.41 1.91 10.22
C SER A 227 -5.59 2.82 10.55
N ALA A 228 -5.55 4.11 10.17
CA ALA A 228 -6.67 5.02 10.39
C ALA A 228 -7.89 4.64 9.55
N ILE A 229 -7.70 4.28 8.27
CA ILE A 229 -8.78 3.83 7.38
C ILE A 229 -9.35 2.49 7.87
N VAL A 230 -8.49 1.54 8.25
CA VAL A 230 -8.91 0.24 8.79
C VAL A 230 -9.68 0.37 10.12
N LYS A 231 -9.35 1.36 10.95
CA LYS A 231 -10.14 1.67 12.15
C LYS A 231 -11.55 2.15 11.80
N LEU A 232 -11.71 2.97 10.75
CA LEU A 232 -13.04 3.39 10.30
C LEU A 232 -13.87 2.18 9.85
N LEU A 233 -13.27 1.21 9.11
CA LEU A 233 -13.93 -0.05 8.78
C LEU A 233 -14.38 -0.81 10.03
N ALA A 234 -13.50 -0.94 11.03
CA ALA A 234 -13.82 -1.62 12.28
C ALA A 234 -14.93 -0.93 13.09
N GLN A 235 -14.99 0.41 13.05
CA GLN A 235 -15.95 1.21 13.82
C GLN A 235 -17.32 1.27 13.17
N HIS A 236 -17.40 1.38 11.85
CA HIS A 236 -18.63 1.66 11.12
C HIS A 236 -19.13 0.45 10.30
N GLY A 237 -18.34 -0.63 10.18
CA GLY A 237 -18.74 -1.82 9.43
C GLY A 237 -19.16 -1.47 8.01
N LYS A 238 -20.40 -1.85 7.63
CA LYS A 238 -20.94 -1.61 6.28
C LYS A 238 -21.20 -0.13 5.95
N ASP A 239 -21.30 0.72 6.95
CA ASP A 239 -21.49 2.17 6.78
C ASP A 239 -20.14 2.92 6.66
N ALA A 240 -19.01 2.23 6.79
CA ALA A 240 -17.67 2.81 6.72
C ALA A 240 -17.35 3.56 5.41
N PRO A 241 -17.85 3.18 4.21
CA PRO A 241 -17.48 3.85 2.96
C PRO A 241 -17.69 5.36 2.97
N GLU A 242 -18.79 5.88 3.53
CA GLU A 242 -19.05 7.32 3.64
C GLU A 242 -18.01 8.00 4.55
N HIS A 243 -17.72 7.41 5.70
CA HIS A 243 -16.72 7.93 6.64
C HIS A 243 -15.31 7.90 6.04
N ILE A 244 -14.96 6.86 5.29
CA ILE A 244 -13.68 6.75 4.58
C ILE A 244 -13.59 7.83 3.50
N GLY A 245 -14.65 8.05 2.72
CA GLY A 245 -14.67 9.11 1.71
C GLY A 245 -14.42 10.49 2.32
N ALA A 246 -15.11 10.83 3.41
CA ALA A 246 -14.91 12.08 4.13
C ALA A 246 -13.48 12.23 4.66
N TYR A 247 -12.94 11.17 5.28
CA TYR A 247 -11.57 11.15 5.80
C TYR A 247 -10.53 11.31 4.68
N VAL A 248 -10.66 10.56 3.58
CA VAL A 248 -9.74 10.65 2.42
C VAL A 248 -9.76 12.05 1.83
N LYS A 249 -10.94 12.67 1.71
CA LYS A 249 -11.08 14.05 1.23
C LYS A 249 -10.31 15.04 2.10
N GLU A 250 -10.49 14.97 3.42
CA GLU A 250 -9.79 15.83 4.38
C GLU A 250 -8.26 15.67 4.28
N MET A 251 -7.81 14.42 4.23
CA MET A 251 -6.39 14.09 4.10
C MET A 251 -5.81 14.58 2.78
N LYS A 252 -6.51 14.37 1.65
CA LYS A 252 -6.06 14.79 0.32
C LYS A 252 -6.05 16.31 0.17
N ASP A 253 -7.04 17.01 0.71
CA ASP A 253 -7.10 18.47 0.68
C ASP A 253 -5.91 19.10 1.42
N ALA A 254 -5.39 18.46 2.46
CA ALA A 254 -4.20 18.92 3.19
C ALA A 254 -2.89 18.72 2.38
N LEU A 255 -2.88 17.89 1.35
CA LEU A 255 -1.71 17.66 0.50
C LEU A 255 -1.57 18.67 -0.65
N ARG A 256 -2.57 19.48 -0.89
CA ARG A 256 -2.62 20.55 -1.90
C ARG A 256 -1.94 21.86 -1.39
#